data_264d241751495cf9f1c20a37c4b5f148
#
_entry.id   264d241751495cf9f1c20a37c4b5f148
#
_cell.length_a   1.000
_cell.length_b   1.000
_cell.length_c   1.000
_cell.angle_alpha   90.00
_cell.angle_beta   90.00
_cell.angle_gamma   90.00
#
_symmetry.space_group_name_H-M   'P 1'
#
loop_
_entity.id
_entity.type
_entity.pdbx_description
1 polymer ?
#
loop_
_entity_poly.entity_id
_entity_poly.type
_entity_poly.pdbx_seq_one_letter_code
_entity_poly.pdbx_strand_id
1 'polypeptide(L)'
;YKRQERLKEFDDLARMCITSPPYYGLRNYGDKDNQIGIEQTPEDYVNELVKVFREVKNNLTEDGTLWLNIGDSYYNYRPGKGQGLVKQSVSKTNQDLPSKCNRRGNKLQGYKEKDLIGIPWLLAFALRKDGWYLRQDIIWSKPNPMPESVRDRCTKSHEYIFLFSKNQN
;
A
#
# COMPACT_ATOMS: atom_id res chain seq x y z
N TYR A 1 -0.92 -9.31 -12.45
CA TYR A 1 -0.62 -9.54 -13.89
C TYR A 1 -1.85 -9.22 -14.75
N LYS A 2 -3.02 -9.82 -14.52
CA LYS A 2 -4.23 -9.59 -15.34
C LYS A 2 -4.72 -8.13 -15.37
N ARG A 3 -4.44 -7.32 -14.34
CA ARG A 3 -4.81 -5.90 -14.31
C ARG A 3 -3.84 -5.02 -15.10
N GLN A 4 -2.56 -5.36 -15.14
CA GLN A 4 -1.56 -4.64 -15.92
C GLN A 4 -1.75 -4.87 -17.43
N GLU A 5 -2.15 -6.09 -17.83
CA GLU A 5 -2.48 -6.39 -19.23
C GLU A 5 -3.69 -5.60 -19.71
N ARG A 6 -4.72 -5.42 -18.86
CA ARG A 6 -5.92 -4.62 -19.21
C ARG A 6 -5.64 -3.14 -19.41
N LEU A 7 -4.62 -2.56 -18.74
CA LEU A 7 -4.26 -1.15 -18.98
C LEU A 7 -3.66 -0.91 -20.37
N LYS A 8 -3.16 -1.95 -21.03
CA LYS A 8 -2.61 -1.88 -22.40
C LYS A 8 -3.69 -1.94 -23.49
N GLU A 9 -4.93 -2.27 -23.11
CA GLU A 9 -6.06 -2.42 -24.05
C GLU A 9 -6.85 -1.12 -24.24
N PHE A 10 -6.48 -0.01 -23.58
CA PHE A 10 -7.16 1.26 -23.74
C PHE A 10 -6.53 2.03 -24.90
N ASP A 11 -7.32 2.29 -25.95
CA ASP A 11 -6.92 3.15 -27.08
C ASP A 11 -6.91 4.63 -26.69
N ASP A 12 -7.68 5.02 -25.66
CA ASP A 12 -7.79 6.39 -25.18
C ASP A 12 -6.98 6.60 -23.89
N LEU A 13 -6.26 7.72 -23.82
CA LEU A 13 -5.54 8.14 -22.63
C LEU A 13 -6.49 8.72 -21.57
N ALA A 14 -6.31 8.32 -20.33
CA ALA A 14 -7.04 8.87 -19.19
C ALA A 14 -6.43 10.21 -18.74
N ARG A 15 -7.27 11.15 -18.30
CA ARG A 15 -6.80 12.42 -17.70
C ARG A 15 -6.47 12.29 -16.23
N MET A 16 -7.05 11.31 -15.55
CA MET A 16 -6.88 11.14 -14.13
C MET A 16 -6.97 9.67 -13.73
N CYS A 17 -6.13 9.28 -12.78
CA CYS A 17 -6.23 8.01 -12.06
C CYS A 17 -6.44 8.29 -10.58
N ILE A 18 -7.53 7.78 -10.00
CA ILE A 18 -7.77 7.80 -8.55
C ILE A 18 -7.75 6.38 -8.08
N THR A 19 -6.88 6.06 -7.13
CA THR A 19 -6.73 4.67 -6.69
C THR A 19 -6.27 4.54 -5.24
N SER A 20 -6.61 3.37 -4.66
CA SER A 20 -6.08 2.90 -3.39
C SER A 20 -5.55 1.47 -3.62
N PRO A 21 -4.24 1.27 -3.75
CA PRO A 21 -3.66 -0.06 -3.96
C PRO A 21 -3.85 -0.93 -2.71
N PRO A 22 -3.69 -2.26 -2.83
CA PRO A 22 -3.67 -3.14 -1.66
C PRO A 22 -2.60 -2.68 -0.67
N TYR A 23 -2.99 -2.45 0.58
CA TYR A 23 -2.06 -1.96 1.62
C TYR A 23 -1.10 -3.05 2.05
N TYR A 24 0.13 -2.66 2.34
CA TYR A 24 1.18 -3.56 2.80
C TYR A 24 0.76 -4.28 4.08
N GLY A 25 0.76 -5.61 4.01
CA GLY A 25 0.51 -6.42 5.16
C GLY A 25 -0.94 -6.52 5.64
N LEU A 26 -1.91 -5.89 4.98
CA LEU A 26 -3.26 -5.78 5.51
C LEU A 26 -4.16 -6.98 5.15
N ARG A 27 -4.14 -7.45 3.91
CA ARG A 27 -5.05 -8.50 3.44
C ARG A 27 -4.34 -9.54 2.59
N ASN A 28 -4.75 -10.81 2.75
CA ASN A 28 -4.41 -11.88 1.84
C ASN A 28 -5.69 -12.32 1.12
N TYR A 29 -5.71 -12.20 -0.20
CA TYR A 29 -6.86 -12.54 -1.05
C TYR A 29 -6.82 -13.99 -1.55
N GLY A 30 -5.85 -14.80 -1.08
CA GLY A 30 -5.76 -16.23 -1.39
C GLY A 30 -5.10 -16.58 -2.73
N ASP A 31 -4.77 -15.62 -3.56
CA ASP A 31 -4.06 -15.84 -4.82
C ASP A 31 -2.55 -15.86 -4.54
N LYS A 32 -1.94 -17.06 -4.53
CA LYS A 32 -0.66 -17.31 -3.87
C LYS A 32 0.55 -16.70 -4.55
N ASP A 33 0.52 -16.42 -5.84
CA ASP A 33 1.75 -16.17 -6.59
C ASP A 33 1.87 -14.76 -7.21
N ASN A 34 0.82 -13.94 -7.22
CA ASN A 34 0.81 -12.64 -7.89
C ASN A 34 0.07 -11.52 -7.14
N GLN A 35 -0.02 -11.62 -5.83
CA GLN A 35 -0.74 -10.63 -5.03
C GLN A 35 0.21 -9.53 -4.53
N ILE A 36 -0.13 -8.26 -4.79
CA ILE A 36 0.53 -7.10 -4.21
C ILE A 36 0.03 -6.90 -2.77
N GLY A 37 0.93 -6.51 -1.86
CA GLY A 37 0.67 -6.24 -0.45
C GLY A 37 1.07 -7.37 0.49
N ILE A 38 1.71 -8.44 -0.03
CA ILE A 38 2.21 -9.59 0.74
C ILE A 38 3.73 -9.80 0.59
N GLU A 39 4.42 -8.85 0.02
CA GLU A 39 5.87 -8.90 -0.18
C GLU A 39 6.61 -9.05 1.14
N GLN A 40 7.82 -9.57 1.10
CA GLN A 40 8.61 -9.86 2.30
C GLN A 40 9.12 -8.59 2.97
N THR A 41 9.43 -7.57 2.18
CA THR A 41 9.94 -6.28 2.66
C THR A 41 9.08 -5.11 2.18
N PRO A 42 9.04 -3.98 2.93
CA PRO A 42 8.41 -2.76 2.45
C PRO A 42 8.99 -2.25 1.14
N GLU A 43 10.29 -2.44 0.94
CA GLU A 43 11.03 -2.04 -0.26
C GLU A 43 10.56 -2.83 -1.49
N ASP A 44 10.40 -4.15 -1.36
CA ASP A 44 9.86 -4.99 -2.44
C ASP A 44 8.45 -4.58 -2.81
N TYR A 45 7.59 -4.32 -1.81
CA TYR A 45 6.24 -3.83 -2.03
C TYR A 45 6.22 -2.49 -2.78
N VAL A 46 7.05 -1.53 -2.37
CA VAL A 46 7.18 -0.23 -3.03
C VAL A 46 7.64 -0.42 -4.48
N ASN A 47 8.63 -1.28 -4.71
CA ASN A 47 9.14 -1.55 -6.06
C ASN A 47 8.07 -2.17 -6.98
N GLU A 48 7.24 -3.07 -6.47
CA GLU A 48 6.12 -3.62 -7.25
C GLU A 48 5.08 -2.55 -7.58
N LEU A 49 4.75 -1.68 -6.64
CA LEU A 49 3.83 -0.56 -6.90
C LEU A 49 4.41 0.45 -7.91
N VAL A 50 5.70 0.73 -7.88
CA VAL A 50 6.34 1.60 -8.87
C VAL A 50 6.16 1.05 -10.28
N LYS A 51 6.29 -0.27 -10.48
CA LYS A 51 6.05 -0.90 -11.79
C LYS A 51 4.59 -0.69 -12.26
N VAL A 52 3.62 -0.87 -11.34
CA VAL A 52 2.20 -0.62 -11.64
C VAL A 52 1.97 0.83 -12.05
N PHE A 53 2.54 1.78 -11.30
CA PHE A 53 2.32 3.20 -11.56
C PHE A 53 3.07 3.73 -12.79
N ARG A 54 4.11 3.05 -13.26
CA ARG A 54 4.68 3.31 -14.60
C ARG A 54 3.67 3.01 -15.69
N GLU A 55 2.97 1.88 -15.62
CA GLU A 55 1.91 1.56 -16.59
C GLU A 55 0.76 2.56 -16.51
N VAL A 56 0.38 2.99 -15.30
CA VAL A 56 -0.60 4.07 -15.13
C VAL A 56 -0.12 5.34 -15.83
N LYS A 57 1.15 5.74 -15.64
CA LYS A 57 1.74 6.93 -16.26
C LYS A 57 1.67 6.88 -17.79
N ASN A 58 1.95 5.71 -18.36
CA ASN A 58 1.91 5.51 -19.81
C ASN A 58 0.49 5.67 -20.40
N ASN A 59 -0.53 5.38 -19.59
CA ASN A 59 -1.94 5.48 -19.98
C ASN A 59 -2.60 6.83 -19.59
N LEU A 60 -1.83 7.78 -19.07
CA LEU A 60 -2.31 9.12 -18.79
C LEU A 60 -1.95 10.10 -19.90
N THR A 61 -2.84 11.09 -20.13
CA THR A 61 -2.54 12.26 -20.96
C THR A 61 -1.34 13.03 -20.41
N GLU A 62 -0.76 13.94 -21.22
CA GLU A 62 0.41 14.72 -20.78
C GLU A 62 0.11 15.62 -19.56
N ASP A 63 -1.11 16.11 -19.43
CA ASP A 63 -1.64 16.86 -18.28
C ASP A 63 -2.26 15.96 -17.20
N GLY A 64 -2.06 14.64 -17.32
CA GLY A 64 -2.70 13.64 -16.48
C GLY A 64 -2.21 13.65 -15.03
N THR A 65 -3.11 13.32 -14.10
CA THR A 65 -2.86 13.30 -12.67
C THR A 65 -3.13 11.94 -12.04
N LEU A 66 -2.38 11.62 -10.98
CA LEU A 66 -2.60 10.45 -10.14
C LEU A 66 -2.94 10.91 -8.71
N TRP A 67 -4.07 10.44 -8.21
CA TRP A 67 -4.53 10.63 -6.83
C TRP A 67 -4.42 9.30 -6.10
N LEU A 68 -3.43 9.20 -5.23
CA LEU A 68 -3.05 7.96 -4.58
C LEU A 68 -3.39 7.99 -3.09
N ASN A 69 -4.44 7.26 -2.70
CA ASN A 69 -4.72 7.02 -1.29
C ASN A 69 -3.95 5.80 -0.79
N ILE A 70 -3.21 5.94 0.29
CA ILE A 70 -2.45 4.84 0.88
C ILE A 70 -2.34 4.96 2.40
N GLY A 71 -2.54 3.84 3.08
CA GLY A 71 -2.37 3.71 4.51
C GLY A 71 -0.99 3.19 4.90
N ASP A 72 -0.60 3.48 6.13
CA ASP A 72 0.66 3.03 6.71
C ASP A 72 0.45 1.86 7.65
N SER A 73 1.52 1.14 7.96
CA SER A 73 1.54 -0.02 8.85
C SER A 73 2.63 0.13 9.90
N TYR A 74 2.44 -0.56 11.03
CA TYR A 74 3.45 -0.66 12.08
C TYR A 74 4.22 -1.97 11.95
N TYR A 75 5.53 -1.91 12.13
CA TYR A 75 6.35 -3.10 12.21
C TYR A 75 6.08 -3.86 13.51
N ASN A 76 5.72 -5.13 13.39
CA ASN A 76 5.44 -6.00 14.52
C ASN A 76 6.09 -7.35 14.27
N TYR A 77 7.27 -7.54 14.86
CA TYR A 77 8.00 -8.79 14.84
C TYR A 77 7.69 -9.61 16.08
N ARG A 78 7.12 -10.80 15.91
CA ARG A 78 6.88 -11.76 17.00
C ARG A 78 7.57 -13.07 16.69
N PRO A 79 8.77 -13.33 17.22
CA PRO A 79 9.46 -14.61 17.03
C PRO A 79 8.59 -15.75 17.59
N GLY A 80 8.41 -16.83 16.82
CA GLY A 80 7.77 -18.06 17.27
C GLY A 80 6.24 -18.11 17.25
N LYS A 81 5.53 -17.00 17.09
CA LYS A 81 4.10 -16.99 16.78
C LYS A 81 3.96 -16.47 15.37
N GLY A 82 3.46 -17.31 14.45
CA GLY A 82 3.15 -16.86 13.10
C GLY A 82 2.47 -15.50 13.18
N GLN A 83 3.00 -14.49 12.51
CA GLN A 83 2.38 -13.17 12.49
C GLN A 83 1.07 -13.32 11.72
N GLY A 84 0.01 -13.61 12.47
CA GLY A 84 -1.32 -13.31 11.97
C GLY A 84 -1.34 -11.79 11.79
N LEU A 85 -1.61 -11.33 10.58
CA LEU A 85 -2.13 -9.99 10.36
C LEU A 85 -3.08 -9.68 11.50
N VAL A 86 -2.94 -8.52 12.11
CA VAL A 86 -3.81 -8.07 13.20
C VAL A 86 -5.22 -8.52 12.87
N LYS A 87 -5.76 -9.40 13.72
CA LYS A 87 -7.13 -9.87 13.56
C LYS A 87 -8.05 -8.65 13.54
N GLN A 88 -8.38 -8.17 12.36
CA GLN A 88 -9.69 -7.62 12.21
C GLN A 88 -10.63 -8.83 12.35
N SER A 89 -11.14 -9.04 13.54
CA SER A 89 -12.20 -10.00 13.80
C SER A 89 -13.47 -9.49 13.16
N VAL A 90 -13.58 -9.64 11.86
CA VAL A 90 -14.81 -9.49 11.14
C VAL A 90 -15.28 -10.89 10.83
N SER A 91 -16.24 -11.33 11.59
CA SER A 91 -17.11 -12.51 11.45
C SER A 91 -16.45 -13.90 11.46
N LYS A 92 -17.12 -14.78 12.17
CA LYS A 92 -16.82 -16.20 12.42
C LYS A 92 -16.86 -17.12 11.18
N THR A 93 -16.82 -16.58 9.97
CA THR A 93 -16.96 -17.33 8.71
C THR A 93 -15.65 -17.68 8.01
N ASN A 94 -14.51 -17.33 8.57
CA ASN A 94 -13.18 -17.61 7.96
C ASN A 94 -12.44 -18.74 8.67
N GLN A 95 -13.14 -19.85 9.01
CA GLN A 95 -12.47 -21.03 9.58
C GLN A 95 -11.66 -21.84 8.56
N ASP A 96 -11.80 -21.58 7.26
CA ASP A 96 -11.17 -22.35 6.18
C ASP A 96 -10.05 -21.64 5.43
N LEU A 97 -9.58 -20.49 5.90
CA LEU A 97 -8.38 -19.91 5.31
C LEU A 97 -7.17 -20.71 5.77
N PRO A 98 -6.38 -21.27 4.83
CA PRO A 98 -5.20 -22.03 5.18
C PRO A 98 -4.28 -21.16 6.03
N SER A 99 -3.92 -21.66 7.21
CA SER A 99 -3.06 -21.05 8.21
C SER A 99 -1.61 -20.78 7.73
N LYS A 100 -1.37 -20.74 6.44
CA LYS A 100 -0.06 -20.59 5.78
C LYS A 100 0.19 -19.21 5.20
N CYS A 101 -0.45 -18.18 5.69
CA CYS A 101 0.22 -16.88 5.62
C CYS A 101 1.32 -16.87 6.68
N ASN A 102 2.34 -17.69 6.47
CA ASN A 102 3.56 -17.73 7.25
C ASN A 102 4.35 -16.44 6.94
N ARG A 103 3.83 -15.30 7.33
CA ARG A 103 4.68 -14.20 7.73
C ARG A 103 5.28 -14.57 9.09
N ARG A 104 6.13 -15.56 9.14
CA ARG A 104 7.26 -15.52 10.06
C ARG A 104 7.97 -14.24 9.66
N GLY A 105 7.68 -13.17 10.42
CA GLY A 105 8.24 -11.89 10.10
C GLY A 105 9.74 -12.06 9.99
N ASN A 106 10.25 -11.97 8.78
CA ASN A 106 11.67 -11.80 8.60
C ASN A 106 12.01 -10.56 9.40
N LYS A 107 13.04 -10.67 10.24
CA LYS A 107 13.53 -9.50 10.96
C LYS A 107 13.93 -8.49 9.91
N LEU A 108 13.11 -7.49 9.68
CA LEU A 108 13.42 -6.42 8.74
C LEU A 108 14.63 -5.66 9.28
N GLN A 109 15.66 -5.56 8.48
CA GLN A 109 16.84 -4.79 8.83
C GLN A 109 16.47 -3.30 8.83
N GLY A 110 16.87 -2.59 9.89
CA GLY A 110 16.60 -1.15 10.00
C GLY A 110 15.28 -0.79 10.70
N TYR A 111 14.39 -1.77 10.96
CA TYR A 111 13.14 -1.51 11.68
C TYR A 111 13.17 -2.08 13.10
N LYS A 112 12.62 -1.33 14.04
CA LYS A 112 12.41 -1.77 15.43
C LYS A 112 10.95 -2.11 15.65
N GLU A 113 10.69 -3.02 16.59
CA GLU A 113 9.32 -3.37 16.94
C GLU A 113 8.53 -2.10 17.31
N LYS A 114 7.30 -2.00 16.77
CA LYS A 114 6.37 -0.87 16.90
C LYS A 114 6.75 0.39 16.09
N ASP A 115 7.81 0.38 15.30
CA ASP A 115 8.09 1.48 14.39
C ASP A 115 6.95 1.63 13.37
N LEU A 116 6.59 2.85 13.06
CA LEU A 116 5.79 3.18 11.89
C LEU A 116 6.67 2.97 10.66
N ILE A 117 6.22 2.15 9.70
CA ILE A 117 7.07 1.78 8.55
C ILE A 117 7.27 2.96 7.61
N GLY A 118 6.28 3.85 7.46
CA GLY A 118 6.36 5.01 6.58
C GLY A 118 6.03 4.69 5.12
N ILE A 119 5.27 3.63 4.86
CA ILE A 119 4.89 3.19 3.51
C ILE A 119 4.42 4.32 2.60
N PRO A 120 3.51 5.23 3.02
CA PRO A 120 3.04 6.31 2.16
C PRO A 120 4.18 7.16 1.61
N TRP A 121 5.11 7.56 2.48
CA TRP A 121 6.23 8.41 2.11
C TRP A 121 7.32 7.67 1.34
N LEU A 122 7.58 6.40 1.67
CA LEU A 122 8.48 5.56 0.89
C LEU A 122 8.00 5.44 -0.56
N LEU A 123 6.70 5.19 -0.76
CA LEU A 123 6.12 5.11 -2.09
C LEU A 123 6.13 6.47 -2.80
N ALA A 124 5.77 7.55 -2.09
CA ALA A 124 5.75 8.89 -2.67
C ALA A 124 7.14 9.30 -3.19
N PHE A 125 8.20 9.04 -2.42
CA PHE A 125 9.56 9.34 -2.84
C PHE A 125 10.07 8.41 -3.94
N ALA A 126 9.66 7.15 -3.94
CA ALA A 126 10.00 6.22 -5.00
C ALA A 126 9.36 6.62 -6.34
N LEU A 127 8.08 7.00 -6.34
CA LEU A 127 7.38 7.50 -7.53
C LEU A 127 7.99 8.80 -8.03
N ARG A 128 8.35 9.73 -7.13
CA ARG A 128 9.06 10.95 -7.51
C ARG A 128 10.41 10.63 -8.17
N LYS A 129 11.17 9.67 -7.64
CA LYS A 129 12.42 9.19 -8.24
C LYS A 129 12.19 8.53 -9.59
N ASP A 130 11.04 7.89 -9.79
CA ASP A 130 10.60 7.25 -11.04
C ASP A 130 10.07 8.26 -12.08
N GLY A 131 10.16 9.56 -11.81
CA GLY A 131 9.84 10.62 -12.76
C GLY A 131 8.42 11.19 -12.65
N TRP A 132 7.67 10.86 -11.61
CA TRP A 132 6.44 11.57 -11.25
C TRP A 132 6.75 12.89 -10.55
N TYR A 133 5.89 13.89 -10.75
CA TYR A 133 5.95 15.13 -9.99
C TYR A 133 5.02 15.02 -8.78
N LEU A 134 5.59 14.89 -7.58
CA LEU A 134 4.83 14.96 -6.33
C LEU A 134 4.39 16.41 -6.09
N ARG A 135 3.09 16.67 -6.22
CA ARG A 135 2.53 18.03 -6.17
C ARG A 135 2.04 18.42 -4.78
N GLN A 136 1.41 17.48 -4.08
CA GLN A 136 0.80 17.75 -2.78
C GLN A 136 0.57 16.46 -2.00
N ASP A 137 0.66 16.55 -0.68
CA ASP A 137 0.09 15.62 0.27
C ASP A 137 -1.20 16.19 0.86
N ILE A 138 -2.22 15.36 0.96
CA ILE A 138 -3.54 15.72 1.46
C ILE A 138 -3.85 14.79 2.62
N ILE A 139 -4.25 15.35 3.73
CA ILE A 139 -4.67 14.59 4.91
C ILE A 139 -6.15 14.26 4.79
N TRP A 140 -6.46 13.00 4.61
CA TRP A 140 -7.83 12.51 4.73
C TRP A 140 -8.15 12.23 6.19
N SER A 141 -8.70 13.22 6.88
CA SER A 141 -9.12 13.09 8.28
C SER A 141 -10.33 12.17 8.42
N LYS A 142 -10.27 11.27 9.39
CA LYS A 142 -11.36 10.34 9.74
C LYS A 142 -11.98 10.78 11.07
N PRO A 143 -13.19 11.33 11.07
CA PRO A 143 -13.81 11.83 12.31
C PRO A 143 -14.13 10.70 13.30
N ASN A 144 -14.36 9.47 12.79
CA ASN A 144 -14.60 8.27 13.59
C ASN A 144 -13.57 7.19 13.26
N PRO A 145 -12.30 7.33 13.69
CA PRO A 145 -11.30 6.30 13.47
C PRO A 145 -11.64 5.03 14.25
N MET A 146 -11.23 3.87 13.72
CA MET A 146 -11.36 2.63 14.50
C MET A 146 -10.52 2.72 15.78
N PRO A 147 -11.08 2.37 16.93
CA PRO A 147 -10.32 2.34 18.19
C PRO A 147 -9.12 1.39 18.09
N GLU A 148 -7.97 1.84 18.55
CA GLU A 148 -6.76 1.03 18.66
C GLU A 148 -6.49 0.71 20.13
N SER A 149 -6.35 -0.58 20.48
CA SER A 149 -6.02 -1.03 21.83
C SER A 149 -4.52 -0.88 22.12
N VAL A 150 -3.96 0.29 21.87
CA VAL A 150 -2.56 0.62 22.13
C VAL A 150 -2.45 1.71 23.20
N ARG A 151 -1.36 1.68 23.98
CA ARG A 151 -1.13 2.62 25.09
C ARG A 151 0.08 3.52 24.87
N ASP A 152 0.85 3.27 23.82
CA ASP A 152 2.16 3.88 23.57
C ASP A 152 2.15 4.87 22.40
N ARG A 153 0.99 5.10 21.78
CA ARG A 153 0.79 6.10 20.74
C ARG A 153 -0.68 6.52 20.66
N CYS A 154 -0.91 7.64 19.99
CA CYS A 154 -2.27 8.08 19.68
C CYS A 154 -2.93 7.19 18.62
N THR A 155 -4.26 7.10 18.66
CA THR A 155 -5.04 6.46 17.61
C THR A 155 -4.83 7.18 16.29
N LYS A 156 -4.54 6.46 15.22
CA LYS A 156 -4.37 7.02 13.89
C LYS A 156 -5.72 7.42 13.30
N SER A 157 -5.93 8.71 13.07
CA SER A 157 -7.20 9.28 12.60
C SER A 157 -7.14 9.85 11.18
N HIS A 158 -6.11 9.51 10.40
CA HIS A 158 -5.96 10.00 9.03
C HIS A 158 -5.29 8.97 8.12
N GLU A 159 -5.46 9.17 6.82
CA GLU A 159 -4.69 8.55 5.75
C GLU A 159 -4.13 9.65 4.84
N TYR A 160 -3.14 9.29 4.03
CA TYR A 160 -2.57 10.19 3.04
C TYR A 160 -3.22 10.00 1.69
N ILE A 161 -3.52 11.11 1.02
CA ILE A 161 -3.79 11.14 -0.42
C ILE A 161 -2.68 11.97 -1.05
N PHE A 162 -1.88 11.37 -1.92
CA PHE A 162 -0.86 12.08 -2.66
C PHE A 162 -1.38 12.46 -4.05
N LEU A 163 -1.14 13.70 -4.41
CA LEU A 163 -1.36 14.19 -5.77
C LEU A 163 -0.05 14.19 -6.53
N PHE A 164 -0.03 13.48 -7.64
CA PHE A 164 1.06 13.50 -8.60
C PHE A 164 0.59 14.00 -9.95
N SER A 165 1.47 14.63 -10.71
CA SER A 165 1.27 14.90 -12.12
C SER A 165 2.29 14.13 -12.97
N LYS A 166 1.89 13.81 -14.21
CA LYS A 166 2.77 13.16 -15.17
C LYS A 166 3.92 14.07 -15.58
N ASN A 167 3.62 15.35 -15.77
CA ASN A 167 4.56 16.38 -16.20
C ASN A 167 4.54 17.60 -15.26
N GLN A 168 5.41 18.56 -15.56
CA GLN A 168 5.60 19.77 -14.76
C GLN A 168 4.40 20.73 -14.80
N ASN A 169 3.64 20.72 -15.88
CA ASN A 169 2.52 21.65 -16.15
C ASN A 169 1.19 21.03 -15.71
#